data_e206268b747141b2a82edcb2e6e6e348
#
_entry.id   e206268b747141b2a82edcb2e6e6e348
#
_cell.length_a   1.000
_cell.length_b   1.000
_cell.length_c   1.000
_cell.angle_alpha   90.00
_cell.angle_beta   90.00
_cell.angle_gamma   90.00
#
_symmetry.space_group_name_H-M   'P 1'
#
loop_
_entity.id
_entity.type
_entity.pdbx_description
1 polymer ?
#
loop_
_entity_poly.entity_id
_entity_poly.type
_entity_poly.pdbx_seq_one_letter_code
_entity_poly.pdbx_strand_id
1 'polypeptide(L)'
;MSKISKKKYISELKVLRVELVKLQEWIKQEGLKVAVLFEGRDAAGKGGVIKRITEPLNPRVCRVVALSTPTEREKSQWYFQRYVSHLPCAGEIVLFDRSWYNRSGVEKVMGFCSAEEHDEFLRSCPIFEQMLIRSGIILIKYWFSVSDEEQERRFEARLQDPTKQWKLSPMDLESRAKWIEYSPVSYTHLTLPTNREV
;
A
#
# COMPACT_ATOMS: atom_id res chain seq x y z
N MET A 1 -11.61 -19.13 -10.65
CA MET A 1 -12.40 -18.86 -9.43
C MET A 1 -13.82 -18.49 -9.80
N SER A 2 -14.84 -19.09 -9.16
CA SER A 2 -16.24 -18.74 -9.41
C SER A 2 -16.54 -17.32 -8.92
N LYS A 3 -17.25 -16.54 -9.73
CA LYS A 3 -17.65 -15.18 -9.40
C LYS A 3 -18.61 -15.18 -8.19
N ILE A 4 -18.25 -14.49 -7.11
CA ILE A 4 -19.13 -14.33 -5.94
C ILE A 4 -20.35 -13.50 -6.36
N SER A 5 -21.57 -13.95 -6.00
CA SER A 5 -22.77 -13.18 -6.29
C SER A 5 -22.79 -11.86 -5.50
N LYS A 6 -23.39 -10.82 -6.07
CA LYS A 6 -23.51 -9.49 -5.44
C LYS A 6 -24.18 -9.56 -4.06
N LYS A 7 -25.19 -10.42 -3.91
CA LYS A 7 -25.91 -10.63 -2.63
C LYS A 7 -24.97 -11.21 -1.57
N LYS A 8 -24.20 -12.24 -1.91
CA LYS A 8 -23.23 -12.85 -1.01
C LYS A 8 -22.11 -11.87 -0.64
N TYR A 9 -21.57 -11.14 -1.63
CA TYR A 9 -20.55 -10.11 -1.39
C TYR A 9 -21.01 -9.06 -0.37
N ILE A 10 -22.24 -8.53 -0.52
CA ILE A 10 -22.79 -7.51 0.39
C ILE A 10 -22.97 -8.08 1.80
N SER A 11 -23.45 -9.32 1.92
CA SER A 11 -23.65 -10.01 3.20
C SER A 11 -22.31 -10.18 3.94
N GLU A 12 -21.30 -10.72 3.27
CA GLU A 12 -19.96 -10.93 3.86
C GLU A 12 -19.30 -9.59 4.23
N LEU A 13 -19.41 -8.58 3.37
CA LEU A 13 -18.88 -7.25 3.65
C LEU A 13 -19.49 -6.63 4.91
N LYS A 14 -20.78 -6.86 5.17
CA LYS A 14 -21.45 -6.37 6.39
C LYS A 14 -20.84 -7.01 7.65
N VAL A 15 -20.57 -8.31 7.61
CA VAL A 15 -19.92 -9.02 8.73
C VAL A 15 -18.51 -8.47 8.96
N LEU A 16 -17.70 -8.35 7.89
CA LEU A 16 -16.35 -7.83 8.00
C LEU A 16 -16.28 -6.40 8.54
N ARG A 17 -17.26 -5.56 8.20
CA ARG A 17 -17.34 -4.19 8.74
C ARG A 17 -17.54 -4.18 10.26
N VAL A 18 -18.35 -5.07 10.78
CA VAL A 18 -18.54 -5.22 12.22
C VAL A 18 -17.24 -5.66 12.91
N GLU A 19 -16.53 -6.62 12.33
CA GLU A 19 -15.24 -7.07 12.86
C GLU A 19 -14.17 -5.97 12.79
N LEU A 20 -14.14 -5.16 11.75
CA LEU A 20 -13.25 -4.00 11.66
C LEU A 20 -13.50 -2.98 12.76
N VAL A 21 -14.76 -2.71 13.11
CA VAL A 21 -15.11 -1.81 14.22
C VAL A 21 -14.66 -2.38 15.57
N LYS A 22 -14.86 -3.70 15.79
CA LYS A 22 -14.36 -4.37 17.01
C LYS A 22 -12.83 -4.32 17.09
N LEU A 23 -12.15 -4.57 15.98
CA LEU A 23 -10.70 -4.47 15.89
C LEU A 23 -10.21 -3.06 16.23
N GLN A 24 -10.86 -2.03 15.70
CA GLN A 24 -10.53 -0.64 16.03
C GLN A 24 -10.63 -0.37 17.53
N GLU A 25 -11.73 -0.77 18.18
CA GLU A 25 -11.91 -0.55 19.61
C GLU A 25 -10.87 -1.32 20.43
N TRP A 26 -10.55 -2.53 20.04
CA TRP A 26 -9.48 -3.30 20.69
C TRP A 26 -8.10 -2.63 20.53
N ILE A 27 -7.75 -2.14 19.36
CA ILE A 27 -6.50 -1.41 19.09
C ILE A 27 -6.40 -0.16 19.98
N LYS A 28 -7.51 0.57 20.16
CA LYS A 28 -7.56 1.73 21.06
C LYS A 28 -7.36 1.35 22.52
N GLN A 29 -8.04 0.30 22.99
CA GLN A 29 -7.98 -0.15 24.39
C GLN A 29 -6.58 -0.64 24.76
N GLU A 30 -5.97 -1.44 23.88
CA GLU A 30 -4.63 -1.98 24.09
C GLU A 30 -3.49 -1.01 23.73
N GLY A 31 -3.82 0.17 23.20
CA GLY A 31 -2.83 1.15 22.79
C GLY A 31 -1.90 0.66 21.68
N LEU A 32 -2.38 -0.24 20.81
CA LEU A 32 -1.57 -0.83 19.75
C LEU A 32 -1.26 0.21 18.67
N LYS A 33 -0.10 0.03 18.01
CA LYS A 33 0.34 0.85 16.88
C LYS A 33 0.31 -0.01 15.63
N VAL A 34 -0.62 0.26 14.71
CA VAL A 34 -0.79 -0.60 13.52
C VAL A 34 -0.49 0.18 12.25
N ALA A 35 0.49 -0.30 11.48
CA ALA A 35 0.83 0.22 10.15
C ALA A 35 0.54 -0.86 9.10
N VAL A 36 -0.28 -0.53 8.10
CA VAL A 36 -0.64 -1.45 7.02
C VAL A 36 -0.18 -0.86 5.69
N LEU A 37 0.65 -1.58 4.97
CA LEU A 37 1.16 -1.18 3.66
C LEU A 37 0.35 -1.85 2.55
N PHE A 38 -0.16 -1.05 1.63
CA PHE A 38 -0.87 -1.52 0.45
C PHE A 38 -0.02 -1.29 -0.78
N GLU A 39 0.61 -2.35 -1.25
CA GLU A 39 1.53 -2.34 -2.38
C GLU A 39 0.99 -3.18 -3.54
N GLY A 40 1.62 -3.07 -4.69
CA GLY A 40 1.28 -3.86 -5.85
C GLY A 40 0.99 -3.05 -7.10
N ARG A 41 0.61 -3.74 -8.16
CA ARG A 41 0.44 -3.18 -9.51
C ARG A 41 -0.62 -2.09 -9.58
N ASP A 42 -0.48 -1.22 -10.56
CA ASP A 42 -1.50 -0.21 -10.84
C ASP A 42 -2.80 -0.88 -11.28
N ALA A 43 -3.92 -0.24 -10.96
CA ALA A 43 -5.26 -0.79 -11.16
C ALA A 43 -5.54 -2.15 -10.47
N ALA A 44 -4.66 -2.69 -9.62
CA ALA A 44 -4.88 -3.94 -8.90
C ALA A 44 -6.00 -3.88 -7.84
N GLY A 45 -6.46 -2.69 -7.45
CA GLY A 45 -7.59 -2.52 -6.55
C GLY A 45 -7.28 -1.98 -5.16
N LYS A 46 -6.02 -1.57 -4.89
CA LYS A 46 -5.57 -1.03 -3.59
C LYS A 46 -6.53 -0.01 -2.99
N GLY A 47 -6.78 1.10 -3.69
CA GLY A 47 -7.67 2.16 -3.21
C GLY A 47 -9.12 1.71 -2.99
N GLY A 48 -9.59 0.68 -3.72
CA GLY A 48 -10.90 0.07 -3.51
C GLY A 48 -10.98 -0.68 -2.17
N VAL A 49 -9.93 -1.40 -1.81
CA VAL A 49 -9.83 -2.12 -0.53
C VAL A 49 -9.66 -1.14 0.62
N ILE A 50 -8.74 -0.17 0.51
CA ILE A 50 -8.54 0.90 1.50
C ILE A 50 -9.88 1.60 1.82
N LYS A 51 -10.63 1.99 0.79
CA LYS A 51 -11.96 2.59 0.96
C LYS A 51 -12.93 1.67 1.74
N ARG A 52 -12.95 0.35 1.47
CA ARG A 52 -13.81 -0.60 2.18
C ARG A 52 -13.43 -0.77 3.64
N ILE A 53 -12.13 -0.71 3.94
CA ILE A 53 -11.60 -0.79 5.32
C ILE A 53 -11.94 0.49 6.08
N THR A 54 -11.72 1.66 5.50
CA THR A 54 -11.89 2.95 6.20
C THR A 54 -13.36 3.36 6.37
N GLU A 55 -14.26 2.90 5.49
CA GLU A 55 -15.66 3.31 5.48
C GLU A 55 -16.40 3.12 6.82
N PRO A 56 -16.21 2.01 7.59
CA PRO A 56 -16.83 1.83 8.89
C PRO A 56 -16.00 2.39 10.06
N LEU A 57 -14.76 2.84 9.85
CA LEU A 57 -13.84 3.20 10.90
C LEU A 57 -13.85 4.71 11.23
N ASN A 58 -13.49 5.03 12.46
CA ASN A 58 -13.35 6.42 12.90
C ASN A 58 -12.08 7.04 12.27
N PRO A 59 -12.19 8.14 11.50
CA PRO A 59 -11.05 8.78 10.86
C PRO A 59 -10.02 9.40 11.83
N ARG A 60 -10.36 9.53 13.11
CA ARG A 60 -9.41 9.94 14.15
C ARG A 60 -8.53 8.79 14.65
N VAL A 61 -8.93 7.56 14.40
CA VAL A 61 -8.24 6.33 14.81
C VAL A 61 -7.56 5.66 13.61
N CYS A 62 -8.24 5.64 12.45
CA CYS A 62 -7.76 5.07 11.23
C CYS A 62 -7.58 6.17 10.18
N ARG A 63 -6.35 6.36 9.69
CA ARG A 63 -6.06 7.35 8.65
C ARG A 63 -5.33 6.72 7.48
N VAL A 64 -5.52 7.30 6.30
CA VAL A 64 -4.83 6.90 5.07
C VAL A 64 -3.70 7.88 4.80
N VAL A 65 -2.54 7.33 4.46
CA VAL A 65 -1.36 8.09 4.02
C VAL A 65 -1.10 7.75 2.56
N ALA A 66 -1.28 8.72 1.68
CA ALA A 66 -0.99 8.63 0.26
C ALA A 66 -0.08 9.81 -0.10
N LEU A 67 1.23 9.56 -0.10
CA LEU A 67 2.20 10.63 -0.35
C LEU A 67 2.31 10.92 -1.85
N SER A 68 2.39 12.20 -2.18
CA SER A 68 2.65 12.68 -3.54
C SER A 68 4.11 12.42 -3.95
N THR A 69 4.47 12.78 -5.17
CA THR A 69 5.87 12.82 -5.63
C THR A 69 6.72 13.61 -4.62
N PRO A 70 7.94 13.14 -4.27
CA PRO A 70 8.82 13.84 -3.35
C PRO A 70 9.15 15.26 -3.83
N THR A 71 9.11 16.22 -2.91
CA THR A 71 9.62 17.58 -3.15
C THR A 71 11.14 17.54 -3.29
N GLU A 72 11.75 18.62 -3.85
CA GLU A 72 13.21 18.71 -3.95
C GLU A 72 13.90 18.62 -2.58
N ARG A 73 13.26 19.15 -1.54
CA ARG A 73 13.75 19.03 -0.17
C ARG A 73 13.73 17.57 0.30
N GLU A 74 12.63 16.86 0.08
CA GLU A 74 12.49 15.45 0.46
C GLU A 74 13.46 14.52 -0.28
N LYS A 75 13.80 14.84 -1.54
CA LYS A 75 14.79 14.09 -2.32
C LYS A 75 16.20 14.17 -1.70
N SER A 76 16.52 15.27 -1.01
CA SER A 76 17.80 15.46 -0.33
C SER A 76 17.85 14.89 1.10
N GLN A 77 16.74 14.40 1.62
CA GLN A 77 16.62 13.82 2.95
C GLN A 77 16.92 12.32 2.94
N TRP A 78 17.14 11.77 4.12
CA TRP A 78 17.15 10.32 4.29
C TRP A 78 15.83 9.72 3.76
N TYR A 79 15.94 8.69 2.94
CA TYR A 79 14.81 8.17 2.15
C TYR A 79 13.55 7.88 2.97
N PHE A 80 13.69 7.26 4.14
CA PHE A 80 12.54 6.89 4.98
C PHE A 80 11.93 8.09 5.74
N GLN A 81 12.62 9.23 5.80
CA GLN A 81 12.22 10.37 6.65
C GLN A 81 10.80 10.86 6.34
N ARG A 82 10.42 10.91 5.07
CA ARG A 82 9.08 11.34 4.66
C ARG A 82 7.95 10.42 5.13
N TYR A 83 8.26 9.14 5.43
CA TYR A 83 7.29 8.15 5.92
C TYR A 83 7.24 8.12 7.45
N VAL A 84 8.35 8.38 8.13
CA VAL A 84 8.47 8.28 9.59
C VAL A 84 7.47 9.18 10.32
N SER A 85 7.24 10.41 9.83
CA SER A 85 6.29 11.36 10.42
C SER A 85 4.83 10.89 10.37
N HIS A 86 4.54 9.87 9.58
CA HIS A 86 3.21 9.30 9.39
C HIS A 86 3.01 7.96 10.12
N LEU A 87 3.99 7.47 10.87
CA LEU A 87 3.84 6.24 11.63
C LEU A 87 2.77 6.37 12.73
N PRO A 88 2.13 5.26 13.13
CA PRO A 88 1.04 5.29 14.10
C PRO A 88 1.53 5.62 15.53
N CYS A 89 0.74 6.41 16.24
CA CYS A 89 0.79 6.50 17.68
C CYS A 89 0.03 5.34 18.35
N ALA A 90 0.11 5.24 19.69
CA ALA A 90 -0.66 4.25 20.44
C ALA A 90 -2.18 4.43 20.18
N GLY A 91 -2.86 3.35 19.86
CA GLY A 91 -4.29 3.34 19.55
C GLY A 91 -4.63 3.76 18.11
N GLU A 92 -3.64 3.87 17.21
CA GLU A 92 -3.85 4.29 15.82
C GLU A 92 -3.63 3.18 14.80
N ILE A 93 -4.40 3.26 13.71
CA ILE A 93 -4.24 2.45 12.49
C ILE A 93 -3.84 3.40 11.34
N VAL A 94 -2.71 3.15 10.72
CA VAL A 94 -2.27 3.91 9.54
C VAL A 94 -2.22 3.00 8.32
N LEU A 95 -2.96 3.36 7.29
CA LEU A 95 -3.01 2.65 6.01
C LEU A 95 -2.18 3.44 4.98
N PHE A 96 -1.07 2.87 4.54
CA PHE A 96 -0.23 3.47 3.50
C PHE A 96 -0.71 2.99 2.12
N ASP A 97 -1.28 3.90 1.32
CA ASP A 97 -1.52 3.66 -0.12
C ASP A 97 -0.22 3.93 -0.87
N ARG A 98 0.56 2.91 -1.11
CA ARG A 98 2.00 2.89 -1.42
C ARG A 98 2.85 3.37 -0.22
N SER A 99 4.07 2.92 -0.15
CA SER A 99 4.97 3.18 0.97
C SER A 99 6.41 3.40 0.50
N TRP A 100 7.37 3.19 1.41
CA TRP A 100 8.79 3.20 1.10
C TRP A 100 9.20 2.18 0.03
N TYR A 101 8.37 1.19 -0.24
CA TYR A 101 8.60 0.25 -1.34
C TYR A 101 8.51 0.88 -2.73
N ASN A 102 8.09 2.15 -2.85
CA ASN A 102 8.22 2.90 -4.10
C ASN A 102 9.65 2.88 -4.67
N ARG A 103 10.69 2.85 -3.80
CA ARG A 103 12.10 2.78 -4.23
C ARG A 103 12.40 1.51 -5.03
N SER A 104 11.93 0.34 -4.58
CA SER A 104 12.10 -0.92 -5.33
C SER A 104 11.02 -1.15 -6.38
N GLY A 105 9.97 -0.36 -6.39
CA GLY A 105 8.87 -0.41 -7.34
C GLY A 105 9.00 0.65 -8.43
N VAL A 106 8.10 1.64 -8.37
CA VAL A 106 7.96 2.67 -9.39
C VAL A 106 9.25 3.47 -9.61
N GLU A 107 10.01 3.79 -8.57
CA GLU A 107 11.24 4.58 -8.72
C GLU A 107 12.31 3.82 -9.48
N LYS A 108 12.50 2.52 -9.19
CA LYS A 108 13.45 1.65 -9.92
C LYS A 108 13.03 1.45 -11.37
N VAL A 109 11.76 1.07 -11.58
CA VAL A 109 11.26 0.73 -12.92
C VAL A 109 11.23 1.94 -13.85
N MET A 110 10.94 3.13 -13.31
CA MET A 110 10.87 4.39 -14.08
C MET A 110 12.21 5.14 -14.15
N GLY A 111 13.26 4.64 -13.47
CA GLY A 111 14.55 5.30 -13.46
C GLY A 111 14.59 6.60 -12.62
N PHE A 112 13.74 6.70 -11.59
CA PHE A 112 13.72 7.86 -10.68
C PHE A 112 14.71 7.73 -9.53
N CYS A 113 15.36 6.59 -9.39
CA CYS A 113 16.47 6.38 -8.48
C CYS A 113 17.66 5.72 -9.20
N SER A 114 18.86 5.94 -8.70
CA SER A 114 20.06 5.26 -9.21
C SER A 114 20.11 3.79 -8.78
N ALA A 115 21.01 3.01 -9.37
CA ALA A 115 21.24 1.64 -8.97
C ALA A 115 21.75 1.55 -7.51
N GLU A 116 22.64 2.45 -7.13
CA GLU A 116 23.21 2.55 -5.79
C GLU A 116 22.15 2.88 -4.73
N GLU A 117 21.24 3.79 -5.03
CA GLU A 117 20.11 4.14 -4.15
C GLU A 117 19.13 2.98 -3.98
N HIS A 118 18.89 2.22 -5.03
CA HIS A 118 18.06 1.03 -4.97
C HIS A 118 18.72 -0.07 -4.13
N ASP A 119 20.01 -0.34 -4.35
CA ASP A 119 20.78 -1.35 -3.61
C ASP A 119 20.88 -0.98 -2.13
N GLU A 120 21.08 0.31 -1.82
CA GLU A 120 21.07 0.79 -0.44
C GLU A 120 19.68 0.61 0.20
N PHE A 121 18.61 0.88 -0.54
CA PHE A 121 17.26 0.61 -0.06
C PHE A 121 17.05 -0.87 0.29
N LEU A 122 17.50 -1.81 -0.54
CA LEU A 122 17.36 -3.24 -0.28
C LEU A 122 18.12 -3.67 1.00
N ARG A 123 19.24 -3.04 1.32
CA ARG A 123 19.99 -3.29 2.57
C ARG A 123 19.32 -2.65 3.78
N SER A 124 18.87 -1.42 3.64
CA SER A 124 18.34 -0.61 4.75
C SER A 124 16.90 -0.94 5.13
N CYS A 125 16.07 -1.33 4.17
CA CYS A 125 14.64 -1.55 4.39
C CYS A 125 14.34 -2.62 5.44
N PRO A 126 14.99 -3.81 5.44
CA PRO A 126 14.76 -4.80 6.49
C PRO A 126 15.15 -4.31 7.88
N ILE A 127 16.23 -3.53 7.96
CA ILE A 127 16.71 -2.95 9.23
C ILE A 127 15.70 -1.92 9.75
N PHE A 128 15.21 -1.05 8.87
CA PHE A 128 14.19 -0.07 9.19
C PHE A 128 12.90 -0.74 9.70
N GLU A 129 12.39 -1.74 9.00
CA GLU A 129 11.18 -2.48 9.41
C GLU A 129 11.39 -3.21 10.76
N GLN A 130 12.56 -3.81 10.98
CA GLN A 130 12.88 -4.40 12.28
C GLN A 130 12.89 -3.38 13.42
N MET A 131 13.39 -2.17 13.17
CA MET A 131 13.32 -1.10 14.16
C MET A 131 11.89 -0.71 14.50
N LEU A 132 10.99 -0.62 13.50
CA LEU A 132 9.58 -0.36 13.72
C LEU A 132 8.93 -1.45 14.57
N ILE A 133 9.17 -2.71 14.24
CA ILE A 133 8.64 -3.88 14.96
C ILE A 133 9.12 -3.90 16.41
N ARG A 134 10.42 -3.68 16.64
CA ARG A 134 10.99 -3.61 17.99
C ARG A 134 10.44 -2.44 18.81
N SER A 135 10.00 -1.37 18.18
CA SER A 135 9.33 -0.24 18.83
C SER A 135 7.86 -0.50 19.17
N GLY A 136 7.37 -1.73 18.89
CA GLY A 136 6.00 -2.16 19.15
C GLY A 136 5.00 -1.79 18.05
N ILE A 137 5.46 -1.44 16.85
CA ILE A 137 4.58 -1.26 15.69
C ILE A 137 4.26 -2.63 15.09
N ILE A 138 2.97 -2.92 14.94
CA ILE A 138 2.48 -4.06 14.17
C ILE A 138 2.49 -3.65 12.71
N LEU A 139 3.40 -4.23 11.94
CA LEU A 139 3.57 -3.95 10.52
C LEU A 139 2.93 -5.06 9.68
N ILE A 140 1.94 -4.70 8.86
CA ILE A 140 1.24 -5.62 7.95
C ILE A 140 1.49 -5.16 6.53
N LYS A 141 1.86 -6.09 5.64
CA LYS A 141 2.12 -5.79 4.23
C LYS A 141 1.19 -6.60 3.34
N TYR A 142 0.46 -5.90 2.45
CA TYR A 142 -0.38 -6.51 1.43
C TYR A 142 0.17 -6.20 0.04
N TRP A 143 0.37 -7.24 -0.76
CA TRP A 143 0.68 -7.13 -2.16
C TRP A 143 -0.55 -7.42 -3.02
N PHE A 144 -0.93 -6.47 -3.88
CA PHE A 144 -2.03 -6.61 -4.82
C PHE A 144 -1.50 -6.88 -6.23
N SER A 145 -1.85 -8.02 -6.77
CA SER A 145 -1.57 -8.38 -8.16
C SER A 145 -2.84 -8.32 -9.01
N VAL A 146 -2.65 -8.19 -10.31
CA VAL A 146 -3.70 -8.21 -11.32
C VAL A 146 -3.07 -8.78 -12.59
N SER A 147 -3.83 -9.51 -13.42
CA SER A 147 -3.32 -9.96 -14.71
C SER A 147 -3.19 -8.77 -15.68
N ASP A 148 -2.37 -8.92 -16.71
CA ASP A 148 -2.16 -7.88 -17.72
C ASP A 148 -3.47 -7.50 -18.42
N GLU A 149 -4.24 -8.48 -18.85
CA GLU A 149 -5.53 -8.29 -19.53
C GLU A 149 -6.55 -7.58 -18.64
N GLU A 150 -6.60 -7.94 -17.36
CA GLU A 150 -7.51 -7.28 -16.42
C GLU A 150 -7.06 -5.87 -16.06
N GLN A 151 -5.76 -5.60 -16.01
CA GLN A 151 -5.22 -4.26 -15.82
C GLN A 151 -5.61 -3.37 -17.00
N GLU A 152 -5.42 -3.86 -18.25
CA GLU A 152 -5.83 -3.16 -19.46
C GLU A 152 -7.31 -2.80 -19.44
N ARG A 153 -8.15 -3.80 -19.24
CA ARG A 153 -9.59 -3.60 -19.14
C ARG A 153 -9.99 -2.54 -18.10
N ARG A 154 -9.26 -2.49 -16.97
CA ARG A 154 -9.51 -1.49 -15.93
C ARG A 154 -9.05 -0.09 -16.32
N PHE A 155 -7.95 0.03 -17.07
CA PHE A 155 -7.51 1.32 -17.61
C PHE A 155 -8.48 1.85 -18.66
N GLU A 156 -8.93 1.01 -19.60
CA GLU A 156 -9.96 1.38 -20.56
C GLU A 156 -11.27 1.84 -19.88
N ALA A 157 -11.72 1.12 -18.87
CA ALA A 157 -12.90 1.51 -18.10
C ALA A 157 -12.72 2.86 -17.35
N ARG A 158 -11.49 3.26 -16.99
CA ARG A 158 -11.21 4.58 -16.43
C ARG A 158 -11.28 5.68 -17.48
N LEU A 159 -10.81 5.41 -18.70
CA LEU A 159 -10.89 6.37 -19.82
C LEU A 159 -12.34 6.72 -20.16
N GLN A 160 -13.24 5.73 -20.10
CA GLN A 160 -14.64 5.89 -20.41
C GLN A 160 -15.48 6.52 -19.28
N ASP A 161 -14.96 6.57 -18.05
CA ASP A 161 -15.68 7.08 -16.88
C ASP A 161 -15.10 8.45 -16.44
N PRO A 162 -15.78 9.58 -16.72
CA PRO A 162 -15.31 10.92 -16.36
C PRO A 162 -14.98 11.08 -14.88
N THR A 163 -15.65 10.31 -14.00
CA THR A 163 -15.39 10.34 -12.56
C THR A 163 -14.11 9.62 -12.15
N LYS A 164 -13.46 8.91 -13.08
CA LYS A 164 -12.24 8.11 -12.85
C LYS A 164 -11.06 8.54 -13.71
N GLN A 165 -11.25 9.44 -14.68
CA GLN A 165 -10.18 9.91 -15.56
C GLN A 165 -9.01 10.51 -14.78
N TRP A 166 -9.27 11.19 -13.67
CA TRP A 166 -8.23 11.73 -12.79
C TRP A 166 -7.28 10.68 -12.19
N LYS A 167 -7.65 9.39 -12.25
CA LYS A 167 -6.82 8.26 -11.82
C LYS A 167 -5.87 7.76 -12.90
N LEU A 168 -5.95 8.32 -14.09
CA LEU A 168 -5.05 7.99 -15.19
C LEU A 168 -3.96 9.04 -15.25
N SER A 169 -2.74 8.59 -15.24
CA SER A 169 -1.55 9.40 -15.39
C SER A 169 -0.71 8.88 -16.56
N PRO A 170 0.19 9.69 -17.14
CA PRO A 170 1.18 9.17 -18.11
C PRO A 170 1.98 7.99 -17.55
N MET A 171 2.22 7.97 -16.24
CA MET A 171 2.88 6.89 -15.52
C MET A 171 2.15 5.54 -15.63
N ASP A 172 0.81 5.54 -15.71
CA ASP A 172 0.04 4.30 -15.86
C ASP A 172 0.32 3.63 -17.21
N LEU A 173 0.49 4.41 -18.27
CA LEU A 173 0.85 3.91 -19.61
C LEU A 173 2.28 3.34 -19.61
N GLU A 174 3.23 4.05 -19.03
CA GLU A 174 4.62 3.60 -18.92
C GLU A 174 4.73 2.36 -18.02
N SER A 175 4.01 2.29 -16.90
CA SER A 175 4.03 1.13 -16.02
C SER A 175 3.51 -0.13 -16.71
N ARG A 176 2.59 0.04 -17.66
CA ARG A 176 2.10 -1.03 -18.49
C ARG A 176 3.15 -1.51 -19.51
N ALA A 177 3.81 -0.58 -20.20
CA ALA A 177 4.89 -0.92 -21.13
C ALA A 177 6.03 -1.70 -20.44
N LYS A 178 6.22 -1.46 -19.14
CA LYS A 178 7.24 -2.13 -18.30
C LYS A 178 6.67 -3.25 -17.42
N TRP A 179 5.59 -3.89 -17.84
CA TRP A 179 4.92 -4.95 -17.09
C TRP A 179 5.87 -6.04 -16.55
N ILE A 180 6.79 -6.50 -17.38
CA ILE A 180 7.74 -7.55 -17.03
C ILE A 180 8.72 -7.08 -15.97
N GLU A 181 9.17 -5.82 -16.02
CA GLU A 181 10.13 -5.23 -15.09
C GLU A 181 9.54 -5.08 -13.68
N TYR A 182 8.20 -4.96 -13.55
CA TYR A 182 7.51 -4.96 -12.27
C TYR A 182 7.39 -6.35 -11.60
N SER A 183 7.64 -7.43 -12.32
CA SER A 183 7.48 -8.78 -11.76
C SER A 183 8.49 -9.11 -10.66
N PRO A 184 9.79 -8.75 -10.76
CA PRO A 184 10.75 -8.94 -9.68
C PRO A 184 10.44 -8.11 -8.43
N VAL A 185 9.76 -6.97 -8.58
CA VAL A 185 9.39 -6.09 -7.45
C VAL A 185 8.50 -6.80 -6.45
N SER A 186 7.57 -7.64 -6.90
CA SER A 186 6.70 -8.42 -6.02
C SER A 186 7.49 -9.38 -5.14
N TYR A 187 8.56 -9.95 -5.67
CA TYR A 187 9.42 -10.87 -4.93
C TYR A 187 10.15 -10.17 -3.79
N THR A 188 10.68 -8.98 -4.03
CA THR A 188 11.37 -8.17 -3.01
C THR A 188 10.44 -7.86 -1.82
N HIS A 189 9.17 -7.53 -2.08
CA HIS A 189 8.20 -7.24 -1.02
C HIS A 189 7.84 -8.45 -0.17
N LEU A 190 7.76 -9.62 -0.79
CA LEU A 190 7.35 -10.86 -0.13
C LEU A 190 8.48 -11.51 0.68
N THR A 191 9.74 -11.28 0.29
CA THR A 191 10.90 -11.94 0.90
C THR A 191 11.57 -11.12 2.00
N LEU A 192 11.29 -9.82 2.12
CA LEU A 192 11.81 -9.03 3.24
C LEU A 192 11.08 -9.43 4.53
N PRO A 193 11.81 -9.58 5.67
CA PRO A 193 11.25 -10.10 6.90
C PRO A 193 10.06 -9.25 7.36
N THR A 194 8.93 -9.88 7.41
CA THR A 194 7.70 -9.34 8.02
C THR A 194 7.58 -9.89 9.44
N ASN A 195 6.69 -9.30 10.21
CA ASN A 195 6.33 -9.79 11.52
C ASN A 195 6.11 -11.30 11.52
N ARG A 196 6.48 -11.91 12.65
CA ARG A 196 6.35 -13.32 12.97
C ARG A 196 5.16 -13.97 12.30
N GLU A 197 5.42 -15.13 11.68
CA GLU A 197 4.39 -16.13 11.47
C GLU A 197 3.64 -16.34 12.80
N VAL A 198 2.36 -16.04 12.76
CA VAL A 198 1.42 -16.34 13.84
C VAL A 198 0.84 -17.71 13.57
#